data_c0f65124ddb11d9efc4f0f0a3aa09a08
#
_entry.id   c0f65124ddb11d9efc4f0f0a3aa09a08
#
_cell.length_a   1.000
_cell.length_b   1.000
_cell.length_c   1.000
_cell.angle_alpha   90.00
_cell.angle_beta   90.00
_cell.angle_gamma   90.00
#
_symmetry.space_group_name_H-M   'P 1'
#
loop_
_entity.id
_entity.type
_entity.pdbx_description
1 polymer ?
#
loop_
_entity_poly.entity_id
_entity_poly.type
_entity_poly.pdbx_seq_one_letter_code
_entity_poly.pdbx_strand_id
1 'polypeptide(L)'
;MKAKAISHIAVFVRDLDKSLEFYRDILAMTVTMDAIQDTTGGSRSQTYKHRRATRRVVHLGWAESEVPYLVRPCHPGDQPDGEPIKLDQVGVSHYSFTVDDLPSLAEELAAKGVNIPGGINAFKNSQGELSSFYVLDPDGILVQFDRGDGV
;
A
#
# COMPACT_ATOMS: atom_id res chain seq x y z
N MET A 1 27.73 9.55 0.54
CA MET A 1 26.35 9.97 0.87
C MET A 1 25.56 8.77 1.39
N LYS A 2 24.72 8.98 2.39
CA LYS A 2 23.88 7.90 2.96
C LYS A 2 22.41 8.28 2.73
N ALA A 3 21.57 7.29 2.37
CA ALA A 3 20.13 7.44 2.43
C ALA A 3 19.69 7.68 3.88
N LYS A 4 18.69 8.53 4.09
CA LYS A 4 18.22 8.88 5.44
C LYS A 4 17.00 8.07 5.85
N ALA A 5 16.08 7.84 4.93
CA ALA A 5 14.82 7.15 5.17
C ALA A 5 14.18 6.70 3.85
N ILE A 6 13.13 5.90 3.94
CA ILE A 6 12.21 5.66 2.83
C ILE A 6 11.30 6.89 2.72
N SER A 7 11.30 7.57 1.57
CA SER A 7 10.47 8.75 1.38
C SER A 7 9.02 8.42 1.04
N HIS A 8 8.80 7.38 0.28
CA HIS A 8 7.46 6.91 -0.11
C HIS A 8 7.52 5.51 -0.73
N ILE A 9 6.37 4.87 -0.79
CA ILE A 9 6.11 3.63 -1.50
C ILE A 9 5.13 3.96 -2.63
N ALA A 10 5.50 3.69 -3.88
CA ALA A 10 4.61 3.87 -5.03
C ALA A 10 3.99 2.53 -5.40
N VAL A 11 2.68 2.49 -5.55
CA VAL A 11 1.91 1.34 -5.99
C VAL A 11 1.15 1.70 -7.26
N PHE A 12 1.29 0.92 -8.32
CA PHE A 12 0.52 1.08 -9.54
C PHE A 12 -0.74 0.22 -9.44
N VAL A 13 -1.90 0.84 -9.65
CA VAL A 13 -3.20 0.28 -9.36
C VAL A 13 -4.09 0.28 -10.60
N ARG A 14 -5.03 -0.68 -10.68
CA ARG A 14 -5.97 -0.80 -11.81
C ARG A 14 -7.10 0.21 -11.73
N ASP A 15 -7.50 0.55 -10.51
CA ASP A 15 -8.59 1.49 -10.24
C ASP A 15 -8.20 2.37 -9.06
N LEU A 16 -7.87 3.64 -9.36
CA LEU A 16 -7.39 4.56 -8.33
C LEU A 16 -8.48 4.95 -7.33
N ASP A 17 -9.73 4.99 -7.74
CA ASP A 17 -10.83 5.36 -6.84
C ASP A 17 -11.10 4.23 -5.83
N LYS A 18 -11.06 2.96 -6.26
CA LYS A 18 -11.09 1.80 -5.33
C LYS A 18 -9.89 1.76 -4.39
N SER A 19 -8.70 2.10 -4.89
CA SER A 19 -7.51 2.21 -4.04
C SER A 19 -7.68 3.32 -2.99
N LEU A 20 -8.29 4.45 -3.34
CA LEU A 20 -8.60 5.53 -2.39
C LEU A 20 -9.63 5.10 -1.34
N GLU A 21 -10.64 4.30 -1.69
CA GLU A 21 -11.55 3.71 -0.69
C GLU A 21 -10.78 2.88 0.35
N PHE A 22 -9.77 2.12 -0.07
CA PHE A 22 -8.93 1.36 0.86
C PHE A 22 -7.98 2.26 1.66
N TYR A 23 -7.11 3.01 1.01
CA TYR A 23 -6.06 3.76 1.70
C TYR A 23 -6.58 5.00 2.44
N ARG A 24 -7.48 5.77 1.81
CA ARG A 24 -8.04 6.99 2.41
C ARG A 24 -9.17 6.68 3.39
N ASP A 25 -10.16 5.88 2.98
CA ASP A 25 -11.40 5.76 3.73
C ASP A 25 -11.33 4.63 4.79
N ILE A 26 -10.66 3.51 4.49
CA ILE A 26 -10.50 2.40 5.44
C ILE A 26 -9.30 2.63 6.34
N LEU A 27 -8.12 2.94 5.78
CA LEU A 27 -6.89 3.16 6.55
C LEU A 27 -6.73 4.61 7.06
N ALA A 28 -7.72 5.46 6.86
CA ALA A 28 -7.78 6.84 7.34
C ALA A 28 -6.57 7.71 6.92
N MET A 29 -5.99 7.45 5.75
CA MET A 29 -4.92 8.29 5.22
C MET A 29 -5.47 9.58 4.61
N THR A 30 -4.75 10.66 4.75
CA THR A 30 -5.09 11.97 4.19
C THR A 30 -4.47 12.15 2.82
N VAL A 31 -5.26 12.61 1.85
CA VAL A 31 -4.77 13.04 0.53
C VAL A 31 -4.07 14.38 0.66
N THR A 32 -2.80 14.44 0.32
CA THR A 32 -2.00 15.68 0.29
C THR A 32 -1.76 16.21 -1.12
N MET A 33 -1.94 15.35 -2.13
CA MET A 33 -1.88 15.73 -3.54
C MET A 33 -2.68 14.73 -4.38
N ASP A 34 -3.37 15.23 -5.41
CA ASP A 34 -3.99 14.44 -6.49
C ASP A 34 -3.75 15.18 -7.80
N ALA A 35 -3.00 14.57 -8.72
CA ALA A 35 -2.59 15.24 -9.95
C ALA A 35 -2.41 14.27 -11.12
N ILE A 36 -2.70 14.77 -12.32
CA ILE A 36 -2.29 14.13 -13.57
C ILE A 36 -0.93 14.69 -13.97
N GLN A 37 0.02 13.81 -14.21
CA GLN A 37 1.40 14.14 -14.57
C GLN A 37 1.71 13.65 -15.98
N ASP A 38 2.38 14.50 -16.78
CA ASP A 38 2.99 14.11 -18.04
C ASP A 38 4.13 13.11 -17.78
N THR A 39 4.16 12.03 -18.54
CA THR A 39 5.19 10.98 -18.48
C THR A 39 5.92 10.78 -19.80
N THR A 40 5.70 11.64 -20.80
CA THR A 40 6.31 11.53 -22.14
C THR A 40 7.80 11.81 -22.15
N GLY A 41 8.29 12.62 -21.20
CA GLY A 41 9.67 13.06 -21.12
C GLY A 41 10.42 12.62 -19.88
N GLY A 42 11.72 12.91 -19.85
CA GLY A 42 12.59 12.72 -18.68
C GLY A 42 12.87 11.26 -18.33
N SER A 43 13.34 11.05 -17.09
CA SER A 43 13.75 9.74 -16.60
C SER A 43 12.61 8.73 -16.46
N ARG A 44 11.36 9.21 -16.29
CA ARG A 44 10.20 8.33 -16.13
C ARG A 44 9.92 7.48 -17.34
N SER A 45 10.05 8.05 -18.55
CA SER A 45 9.85 7.32 -19.80
C SER A 45 10.83 6.16 -19.96
N GLN A 46 12.00 6.24 -19.33
CA GLN A 46 13.05 5.21 -19.37
C GLN A 46 12.79 4.06 -18.39
N THR A 47 11.97 4.29 -17.36
CA THR A 47 11.70 3.33 -16.30
C THR A 47 10.36 2.61 -16.45
N TYR A 48 9.56 2.99 -17.45
CA TYR A 48 8.28 2.35 -17.74
C TYR A 48 8.47 1.16 -18.70
N LYS A 49 7.78 0.06 -18.42
CA LYS A 49 7.72 -1.09 -19.34
C LYS A 49 7.07 -0.72 -20.67
N HIS A 50 6.03 0.09 -20.62
CA HIS A 50 5.31 0.58 -21.79
C HIS A 50 5.33 2.12 -21.82
N ARG A 51 5.38 2.69 -23.01
CA ARG A 51 5.24 4.14 -23.16
C ARG A 51 3.87 4.60 -22.67
N ARG A 52 3.86 5.62 -21.83
CA ARG A 52 2.66 6.23 -21.26
C ARG A 52 2.71 7.74 -21.51
N ALA A 53 1.56 8.33 -21.84
CA ALA A 53 1.47 9.78 -22.00
C ALA A 53 1.30 10.48 -20.66
N THR A 54 0.49 9.92 -19.78
CA THR A 54 0.16 10.50 -18.48
C THR A 54 0.12 9.43 -17.39
N ARG A 55 0.08 9.90 -16.14
CA ARG A 55 -0.36 9.11 -14.99
C ARG A 55 -1.14 10.00 -14.04
N ARG A 56 -2.17 9.48 -13.40
CA ARG A 56 -2.73 10.08 -12.19
C ARG A 56 -1.94 9.57 -10.98
N VAL A 57 -1.57 10.45 -10.09
CA VAL A 57 -0.84 10.12 -8.87
C VAL A 57 -1.47 10.82 -7.69
N VAL A 58 -1.66 10.08 -6.61
CA VAL A 58 -2.17 10.60 -5.35
C VAL A 58 -1.11 10.41 -4.27
N HIS A 59 -0.90 11.40 -3.43
CA HIS A 59 -0.04 11.30 -2.25
C HIS A 59 -0.93 11.12 -1.01
N LEU A 60 -0.66 10.08 -0.25
CA LEU A 60 -1.38 9.72 0.96
C LEU A 60 -0.41 9.63 2.14
N GLY A 61 -0.81 10.19 3.28
CA GLY A 61 -0.05 10.13 4.52
C GLY A 61 -0.96 10.23 5.73
N TRP A 62 -0.38 10.14 6.93
CA TRP A 62 -1.05 10.46 8.18
C TRP A 62 -0.52 11.77 8.73
N ALA A 63 -1.34 12.50 9.50
CA ALA A 63 -0.97 13.80 10.06
C ALA A 63 0.27 13.74 10.97
N GLU A 64 0.48 12.61 11.63
CA GLU A 64 1.60 12.38 12.55
C GLU A 64 2.85 11.79 11.88
N SER A 65 2.82 11.59 10.56
CA SER A 65 3.95 11.04 9.82
C SER A 65 5.09 12.05 9.72
N GLU A 66 6.33 11.59 9.92
CA GLU A 66 7.55 12.40 9.70
C GLU A 66 7.77 12.78 8.23
N VAL A 67 7.13 12.10 7.31
CA VAL A 67 7.16 12.38 5.87
C VAL A 67 5.81 12.93 5.41
N PRO A 68 5.79 13.85 4.44
CA PRO A 68 4.56 14.52 4.00
C PRO A 68 3.55 13.55 3.34
N TYR A 69 4.00 12.41 2.85
CA TYR A 69 3.18 11.29 2.39
C TYR A 69 4.00 10.01 2.39
N LEU A 70 3.37 8.87 2.56
CA LEU A 70 4.05 7.58 2.61
C LEU A 70 3.63 6.68 1.45
N VAL A 71 2.33 6.55 1.17
CA VAL A 71 1.81 5.73 0.07
C VAL A 71 1.42 6.63 -1.09
N ARG A 72 1.80 6.19 -2.28
CA ARG A 72 1.55 6.93 -3.52
C ARG A 72 0.90 6.02 -4.56
N PRO A 73 -0.44 5.83 -4.51
CA PRO A 73 -1.15 5.14 -5.57
C PRO A 73 -1.03 5.89 -6.90
N CYS A 74 -0.79 5.15 -7.97
CA CYS A 74 -0.62 5.67 -9.32
C CYS A 74 -1.45 4.85 -10.31
N HIS A 75 -2.06 5.54 -11.25
CA HIS A 75 -2.71 4.90 -12.41
C HIS A 75 -2.09 5.43 -13.70
N PRO A 76 -1.69 4.58 -14.65
CA PRO A 76 -0.92 5.00 -15.82
C PRO A 76 -1.75 5.67 -16.94
N GLY A 77 -3.03 5.95 -16.72
CA GLY A 77 -3.91 6.60 -17.69
C GLY A 77 -4.61 5.65 -18.68
N ASP A 78 -4.06 4.45 -18.85
CA ASP A 78 -4.65 3.35 -19.60
C ASP A 78 -4.48 2.04 -18.83
N GLN A 79 -4.87 0.90 -19.39
CA GLN A 79 -4.84 -0.40 -18.71
C GLN A 79 -3.46 -0.69 -18.10
N PRO A 80 -3.32 -0.80 -16.75
CA PRO A 80 -2.08 -1.25 -16.13
C PRO A 80 -1.81 -2.73 -16.42
N ASP A 81 -0.54 -3.08 -16.38
CA ASP A 81 -0.03 -4.41 -16.72
C ASP A 81 0.51 -5.12 -15.46
N GLY A 82 0.40 -6.43 -15.43
CA GLY A 82 0.98 -7.29 -14.41
C GLY A 82 0.04 -7.64 -13.26
N GLU A 83 0.56 -8.50 -12.39
CA GLU A 83 -0.09 -8.98 -11.17
C GLU A 83 0.79 -8.66 -9.96
N PRO A 84 0.20 -8.43 -8.78
CA PRO A 84 0.98 -8.30 -7.55
C PRO A 84 1.76 -9.57 -7.25
N ILE A 85 3.00 -9.40 -6.84
CA ILE A 85 3.86 -10.53 -6.49
C ILE A 85 3.49 -11.11 -5.11
N LYS A 86 3.84 -12.38 -4.92
CA LYS A 86 3.65 -13.10 -3.65
C LYS A 86 4.91 -13.03 -2.81
N LEU A 87 4.83 -13.46 -1.54
CA LEU A 87 5.94 -13.40 -0.57
C LEU A 87 7.19 -14.17 -1.02
N ASP A 88 7.04 -15.18 -1.86
CA ASP A 88 8.11 -16.04 -2.36
C ASP A 88 8.65 -15.64 -3.74
N GLN A 89 8.26 -14.48 -4.25
CA GLN A 89 8.70 -13.98 -5.55
C GLN A 89 9.71 -12.83 -5.40
N VAL A 90 10.63 -12.70 -6.37
CA VAL A 90 11.61 -11.63 -6.38
C VAL A 90 10.94 -10.27 -6.59
N GLY A 91 11.13 -9.35 -5.64
CA GLY A 91 10.60 -7.99 -5.68
C GLY A 91 10.21 -7.47 -4.30
N VAL A 92 9.56 -6.32 -4.25
CA VAL A 92 8.95 -5.80 -3.02
C VAL A 92 7.59 -6.48 -2.86
N SER A 93 7.54 -7.52 -2.03
CA SER A 93 6.35 -8.36 -1.86
C SER A 93 5.24 -7.68 -1.06
N HIS A 94 5.61 -6.84 -0.09
CA HIS A 94 4.68 -6.13 0.80
C HIS A 94 5.36 -4.91 1.43
N TYR A 95 4.57 -4.14 2.11
CA TYR A 95 5.02 -3.11 3.05
C TYR A 95 4.18 -3.20 4.32
N SER A 96 4.75 -2.77 5.45
CA SER A 96 4.13 -2.89 6.76
C SER A 96 3.87 -1.54 7.39
N PHE A 97 2.74 -1.44 8.09
CA PHE A 97 2.41 -0.32 8.96
C PHE A 97 2.42 -0.77 10.42
N THR A 98 3.06 0.02 11.26
CA THR A 98 3.03 -0.19 12.71
C THR A 98 1.72 0.34 13.29
N VAL A 99 1.10 -0.45 14.17
CA VAL A 99 -0.14 -0.09 14.85
C VAL A 99 -0.10 -0.51 16.33
N ASP A 100 -0.75 0.26 17.19
CA ASP A 100 -0.75 0.01 18.63
C ASP A 100 -1.66 -1.16 19.02
N ASP A 101 -2.80 -1.33 18.36
CA ASP A 101 -3.81 -2.35 18.67
C ASP A 101 -4.17 -3.19 17.44
N LEU A 102 -3.38 -4.24 17.20
CA LEU A 102 -3.59 -5.18 16.09
C LEU A 102 -4.93 -5.93 16.17
N PRO A 103 -5.37 -6.46 17.32
CA PRO A 103 -6.65 -7.15 17.41
C PRO A 103 -7.83 -6.27 17.02
N SER A 104 -7.91 -5.05 17.55
CA SER A 104 -9.00 -4.11 17.21
C SER A 104 -8.96 -3.72 15.74
N LEU A 105 -7.77 -3.45 15.18
CA LEU A 105 -7.65 -3.15 13.75
C LEU A 105 -8.09 -4.33 12.89
N ALA A 106 -7.70 -5.56 13.24
CA ALA A 106 -8.07 -6.74 12.48
C ALA A 106 -9.60 -6.96 12.44
N GLU A 107 -10.27 -6.76 13.57
CA GLU A 107 -11.74 -6.81 13.67
C GLU A 107 -12.39 -5.71 12.82
N GLU A 108 -11.89 -4.49 12.90
CA GLU A 108 -12.39 -3.36 12.11
C GLU A 108 -12.26 -3.62 10.60
N LEU A 109 -11.09 -4.07 10.14
CA LEU A 109 -10.84 -4.35 8.73
C LEU A 109 -11.71 -5.51 8.22
N ALA A 110 -11.88 -6.56 9.03
CA ALA A 110 -12.77 -7.67 8.71
C ALA A 110 -14.23 -7.21 8.60
N ALA A 111 -14.70 -6.36 9.52
CA ALA A 111 -16.04 -5.80 9.50
C ALA A 111 -16.29 -4.90 8.27
N LYS A 112 -15.26 -4.23 7.78
CA LYS A 112 -15.29 -3.44 6.53
C LYS A 112 -15.13 -4.28 5.26
N GLY A 113 -15.03 -5.62 5.38
CA GLY A 113 -14.91 -6.54 4.25
C GLY A 113 -13.53 -6.58 3.60
N VAL A 114 -12.49 -6.11 4.29
CA VAL A 114 -11.11 -6.20 3.79
C VAL A 114 -10.67 -7.66 3.76
N ASN A 115 -10.04 -8.07 2.68
CA ASN A 115 -9.56 -9.43 2.51
C ASN A 115 -8.32 -9.70 3.39
N ILE A 116 -8.48 -10.56 4.39
CA ILE A 116 -7.41 -11.09 5.24
C ILE A 116 -7.13 -12.53 4.79
N PRO A 117 -6.01 -12.83 4.10
CA PRO A 117 -5.74 -14.17 3.57
C PRO A 117 -5.76 -15.24 4.67
N GLY A 118 -6.62 -16.23 4.53
CA GLY A 118 -6.81 -17.29 5.53
C GLY A 118 -7.60 -16.87 6.77
N GLY A 119 -8.05 -15.61 6.83
CA GLY A 119 -8.72 -15.01 7.99
C GLY A 119 -7.78 -14.73 9.15
N ILE A 120 -8.22 -13.91 10.10
CA ILE A 120 -7.35 -13.41 11.19
C ILE A 120 -6.78 -14.54 12.08
N ASN A 121 -7.51 -15.64 12.23
CA ASN A 121 -7.05 -16.76 13.07
C ASN A 121 -5.81 -17.47 12.50
N ALA A 122 -5.56 -17.36 11.18
CA ALA A 122 -4.37 -17.91 10.55
C ALA A 122 -3.07 -17.22 11.00
N PHE A 123 -3.17 -16.03 11.59
CA PHE A 123 -2.03 -15.22 12.04
C PHE A 123 -1.82 -15.27 13.57
N LYS A 124 -2.67 -15.98 14.30
CA LYS A 124 -2.52 -16.15 15.76
C LYS A 124 -1.54 -17.27 16.09
N ASN A 125 -0.71 -17.04 17.10
CA ASN A 125 0.15 -18.07 17.66
C ASN A 125 -0.65 -19.10 18.50
N SER A 126 0.03 -20.08 19.10
CA SER A 126 -0.60 -21.11 19.95
C SER A 126 -1.28 -20.58 21.20
N GLN A 127 -0.92 -19.38 21.66
CA GLN A 127 -1.54 -18.67 22.79
C GLN A 127 -2.72 -17.80 22.35
N GLY A 128 -3.02 -17.73 21.03
CA GLY A 128 -4.07 -16.87 20.48
C GLY A 128 -3.66 -15.41 20.28
N GLU A 129 -2.37 -15.11 20.44
CA GLU A 129 -1.85 -13.75 20.28
C GLU A 129 -1.54 -13.43 18.81
N LEU A 130 -1.69 -12.15 18.48
CA LEU A 130 -1.45 -11.59 17.15
C LEU A 130 -0.26 -10.63 17.19
N SER A 131 0.83 -10.95 16.49
CA SER A 131 2.01 -10.08 16.38
C SER A 131 2.03 -9.31 15.07
N SER A 132 1.47 -9.88 14.02
CA SER A 132 1.28 -9.23 12.71
C SER A 132 0.19 -9.95 11.92
N PHE A 133 -0.33 -9.29 10.87
CA PHE A 133 -1.20 -9.94 9.88
C PHE A 133 -1.12 -9.22 8.53
N TYR A 134 -1.55 -9.90 7.49
CA TYR A 134 -1.62 -9.35 6.14
C TYR A 134 -3.06 -9.13 5.71
N VAL A 135 -3.24 -8.09 4.89
CA VAL A 135 -4.45 -7.87 4.11
C VAL A 135 -4.08 -7.72 2.64
N LEU A 136 -5.06 -7.86 1.76
CA LEU A 136 -4.93 -7.50 0.35
C LEU A 136 -5.59 -6.15 0.11
N ASP A 137 -4.87 -5.25 -0.55
CA ASP A 137 -5.50 -4.06 -1.11
C ASP A 137 -6.43 -4.43 -2.30
N PRO A 138 -7.16 -3.49 -2.91
CA PRO A 138 -8.07 -3.80 -4.01
C PRO A 138 -7.42 -4.44 -5.25
N ASP A 139 -6.12 -4.25 -5.45
CA ASP A 139 -5.36 -4.86 -6.53
C ASP A 139 -4.76 -6.22 -6.16
N GLY A 140 -4.82 -6.61 -4.88
CA GLY A 140 -4.21 -7.82 -4.34
C GLY A 140 -2.77 -7.63 -3.88
N ILE A 141 -2.33 -6.38 -3.70
CA ILE A 141 -1.02 -6.06 -3.11
C ILE A 141 -1.09 -6.38 -1.62
N LEU A 142 -0.05 -7.05 -1.12
CA LEU A 142 0.05 -7.38 0.30
C LEU A 142 0.41 -6.15 1.14
N VAL A 143 -0.43 -5.87 2.12
CA VAL A 143 -0.19 -4.87 3.16
C VAL A 143 -0.14 -5.58 4.50
N GLN A 144 0.94 -5.39 5.24
CA GLN A 144 1.12 -5.94 6.58
C GLN A 144 0.81 -4.89 7.64
N PHE A 145 0.31 -5.35 8.77
CA PHE A 145 0.25 -4.58 10.02
C PHE A 145 1.02 -5.32 11.10
N ASP A 146 1.82 -4.61 11.88
CA ASP A 146 2.60 -5.15 12.99
C ASP A 146 2.70 -4.16 14.17
N ARG A 147 3.30 -4.58 15.28
CA ARG A 147 3.49 -3.75 16.47
C ARG A 147 4.77 -2.92 16.44
N GLY A 148 5.59 -3.04 15.39
CA GLY A 148 6.86 -2.33 15.27
C GLY A 148 7.99 -2.86 16.17
N ASP A 149 7.79 -4.00 16.82
CA ASP A 149 8.77 -4.60 17.75
C ASP A 149 9.75 -5.56 17.06
N GLY A 150 9.73 -5.61 15.75
CA GLY A 150 10.71 -6.34 14.93
C GLY A 150 10.51 -7.85 14.89
N VAL A 151 9.32 -8.32 15.18
CA VAL A 151 8.96 -9.75 15.12
C VAL A 151 8.58 -10.20 13.73
#